data_c7d76718c7ac0fd68a47143b661c5697
#
_entry.id   c7d76718c7ac0fd68a47143b661c5697
#
_cell.length_a   1.000
_cell.length_b   1.000
_cell.length_c   1.000
_cell.angle_alpha   90.00
_cell.angle_beta   90.00
_cell.angle_gamma   90.00
#
_symmetry.space_group_name_H-M   'P 1'
#
loop_
_entity.id
_entity.type
_entity.pdbx_description
1 polymer ?
#
loop_
_entity_poly.entity_id
_entity_poly.type
_entity_poly.pdbx_seq_one_letter_code
_entity_poly.pdbx_strand_id
1 'polypeptide(L)'
;LDSMRDPYADLDINCRSQLCLLEACRLSNPRAKVVYAGTRQVYGRPDSLPVTEDHLVRPTDVNGINKAAGENYHLLYNNVFGIRACSLRLTNVYGPRQLIRHNRQGFIGWFVRLALEDREVQVYGDGSQIRDFVYVDDAADAFLRAGASEVCNGGIFNVGGAQPTSHRDLVSLLIDVA
;
A
#
# COMPACT_ATOMS: atom_id res chain seq x y z
N LEU A 1 -2.15 -6.41 -11.31
CA LEU A 1 -2.32 -7.08 -12.63
C LEU A 1 -1.63 -6.32 -13.76
N ASP A 2 -1.63 -4.99 -13.74
CA ASP A 2 -0.98 -4.19 -14.78
C ASP A 2 0.55 -4.29 -14.70
N SER A 3 1.13 -4.40 -13.50
CA SER A 3 2.57 -4.60 -13.29
C SER A 3 3.11 -5.89 -13.94
N MET A 4 2.29 -6.94 -14.00
CA MET A 4 2.68 -8.19 -14.67
C MET A 4 2.54 -8.12 -16.21
N ARG A 5 1.80 -7.13 -16.73
CA ARG A 5 1.67 -6.90 -18.18
C ARG A 5 2.75 -5.97 -18.71
N ASP A 6 3.08 -4.96 -17.93
CA ASP A 6 4.12 -3.99 -18.25
C ASP A 6 5.06 -3.81 -17.04
N PRO A 7 6.02 -4.74 -16.86
CA PRO A 7 6.95 -4.71 -15.74
C PRO A 7 7.93 -3.51 -15.81
N TYR A 8 8.23 -3.01 -17.00
CA TYR A 8 9.12 -1.87 -17.15
C TYR A 8 8.45 -0.57 -16.71
N ALA A 9 7.19 -0.36 -17.09
CA ALA A 9 6.44 0.80 -16.60
C ALA A 9 6.28 0.76 -15.07
N ASP A 10 6.03 -0.41 -14.49
CA ASP A 10 5.95 -0.55 -13.03
C ASP A 10 7.30 -0.28 -12.36
N LEU A 11 8.41 -0.76 -12.92
CA LEU A 11 9.77 -0.46 -12.44
C LEU A 11 10.05 1.05 -12.47
N ASP A 12 9.74 1.71 -13.56
CA ASP A 12 9.96 3.16 -13.71
C ASP A 12 9.13 3.96 -12.70
N ILE A 13 7.87 3.58 -12.49
CA ILE A 13 6.95 4.28 -11.57
C ILE A 13 7.27 3.99 -10.10
N ASN A 14 7.52 2.74 -9.72
CA ASN A 14 7.57 2.33 -8.32
C ASN A 14 8.99 2.19 -7.74
N CYS A 15 10.02 2.17 -8.60
CA CYS A 15 11.41 2.04 -8.16
C CYS A 15 12.27 3.19 -8.69
N ARG A 16 12.39 3.36 -10.00
CA ARG A 16 13.27 4.36 -10.60
C ARG A 16 12.87 5.79 -10.23
N SER A 17 11.57 6.12 -10.27
CA SER A 17 11.08 7.44 -9.88
C SER A 17 11.43 7.78 -8.43
N GLN A 18 11.44 6.79 -7.54
CA GLN A 18 11.79 6.98 -6.14
C GLN A 18 13.28 7.35 -5.98
N LEU A 19 14.14 6.66 -6.72
CA LEU A 19 15.56 6.99 -6.75
C LEU A 19 15.79 8.40 -7.30
N CYS A 20 15.11 8.78 -8.38
CA CYS A 20 15.19 10.14 -8.94
C CYS A 20 14.74 11.20 -7.92
N LEU A 21 13.65 10.96 -7.20
CA LEU A 21 13.15 11.86 -6.15
C LEU A 21 14.19 12.01 -5.02
N LEU A 22 14.74 10.91 -4.54
CA LEU A 22 15.71 10.91 -3.44
C LEU A 22 17.01 11.62 -3.85
N GLU A 23 17.51 11.42 -5.07
CA GLU A 23 18.65 12.17 -5.61
C GLU A 23 18.35 13.67 -5.73
N ALA A 24 17.15 14.04 -6.18
CA ALA A 24 16.73 15.44 -6.22
C ALA A 24 16.70 16.05 -4.81
N CYS A 25 16.17 15.32 -3.81
CA CYS A 25 16.19 15.76 -2.41
C CYS A 25 17.62 15.92 -1.91
N ARG A 26 18.49 14.93 -2.15
CA ARG A 26 19.90 14.96 -1.71
C ARG A 26 20.66 16.15 -2.27
N LEU A 27 20.44 16.47 -3.55
CA LEU A 27 21.18 17.53 -4.25
C LEU A 27 20.61 18.93 -4.01
N SER A 28 19.29 19.06 -3.88
CA SER A 28 18.62 20.36 -3.89
C SER A 28 17.95 20.73 -2.57
N ASN A 29 17.49 19.74 -1.78
CA ASN A 29 16.84 19.99 -0.49
C ASN A 29 17.08 18.85 0.51
N PRO A 30 18.30 18.73 1.07
CA PRO A 30 18.65 17.63 1.97
C PRO A 30 17.87 17.67 3.29
N ARG A 31 17.15 18.75 3.58
CA ARG A 31 16.27 18.87 4.76
C ARG A 31 14.83 18.41 4.51
N ALA A 32 14.51 17.99 3.28
CA ALA A 32 13.18 17.45 2.99
C ALA A 32 12.88 16.22 3.86
N LYS A 33 11.62 16.09 4.28
CA LYS A 33 11.10 14.87 4.88
C LYS A 33 10.30 14.11 3.82
N VAL A 34 10.62 12.85 3.63
CA VAL A 34 9.98 11.98 2.64
C VAL A 34 9.30 10.82 3.35
N VAL A 35 8.01 10.67 3.19
CA VAL A 35 7.25 9.52 3.70
C VAL A 35 6.84 8.66 2.50
N TYR A 36 7.42 7.48 2.41
CA TYR A 36 7.17 6.56 1.30
C TYR A 36 5.86 5.81 1.49
N ALA A 37 5.02 5.82 0.46
CA ALA A 37 3.83 4.99 0.40
C ALA A 37 4.20 3.56 0.03
N GLY A 38 4.57 2.76 1.01
CA GLY A 38 4.84 1.33 0.90
C GLY A 38 3.55 0.50 0.77
N THR A 39 3.70 -0.81 0.80
CA THR A 39 2.58 -1.74 0.63
C THR A 39 2.81 -3.05 1.38
N ARG A 40 1.74 -3.66 1.90
CA ARG A 40 1.78 -5.03 2.44
C ARG A 40 2.19 -6.10 1.41
N GLN A 41 2.12 -5.81 0.09
CA GLN A 41 2.51 -6.76 -0.96
C GLN A 41 3.98 -7.18 -0.88
N VAL A 42 4.82 -6.40 -0.20
CA VAL A 42 6.23 -6.76 0.04
C VAL A 42 6.38 -8.06 0.83
N TYR A 43 5.40 -8.43 1.64
CA TYR A 43 5.42 -9.66 2.43
C TYR A 43 5.05 -10.91 1.61
N GLY A 44 4.38 -10.74 0.46
CA GLY A 44 3.90 -11.85 -0.37
C GLY A 44 2.86 -12.70 0.36
N ARG A 45 3.17 -13.98 0.55
CA ARG A 45 2.37 -14.92 1.36
C ARG A 45 3.01 -15.02 2.74
N PRO A 46 2.44 -14.40 3.76
CA PRO A 46 3.01 -14.42 5.09
C PRO A 46 2.90 -15.80 5.74
N ASP A 47 3.90 -16.15 6.56
CA ASP A 47 3.95 -17.40 7.28
C ASP A 47 3.03 -17.38 8.53
N SER A 48 2.70 -16.18 9.04
CA SER A 48 1.82 -15.96 10.19
C SER A 48 1.06 -14.65 10.08
N LEU A 49 -0.08 -14.58 10.79
CA LEU A 49 -0.91 -13.38 10.94
C LEU A 49 -1.14 -13.09 12.43
N PRO A 50 -1.18 -11.83 12.87
CA PRO A 50 -0.90 -10.62 12.07
C PRO A 50 0.58 -10.50 11.66
N VAL A 51 0.85 -9.81 10.56
CA VAL A 51 2.21 -9.58 10.05
C VAL A 51 2.83 -8.38 10.77
N THR A 52 4.02 -8.56 11.31
CA THR A 52 4.84 -7.47 11.88
C THR A 52 5.85 -6.95 10.85
N GLU A 53 6.46 -5.80 11.13
CA GLU A 53 7.46 -5.18 10.25
C GLU A 53 8.73 -6.03 10.09
N ASP A 54 9.04 -6.88 11.06
CA ASP A 54 10.20 -7.80 11.06
C ASP A 54 9.97 -9.05 10.20
N HIS A 55 8.74 -9.26 9.68
CA HIS A 55 8.46 -10.39 8.80
C HIS A 55 9.29 -10.31 7.53
N LEU A 56 9.71 -11.46 7.02
CA LEU A 56 10.51 -11.56 5.80
C LEU A 56 9.80 -10.93 4.60
N VAL A 57 10.54 -10.12 3.86
CA VAL A 57 10.11 -9.52 2.60
C VAL A 57 10.28 -10.55 1.48
N ARG A 58 9.16 -11.09 0.97
CA ARG A 58 9.10 -12.11 -0.08
C ARG A 58 8.00 -11.79 -1.09
N PRO A 59 8.11 -10.68 -1.84
CA PRO A 59 7.07 -10.28 -2.78
C PRO A 59 6.86 -11.34 -3.86
N THR A 60 5.61 -11.50 -4.31
CA THR A 60 5.21 -12.52 -5.28
C THR A 60 4.79 -11.94 -6.63
N ASP A 61 4.90 -10.63 -6.79
CA ASP A 61 4.61 -9.93 -8.04
C ASP A 61 5.60 -8.79 -8.30
N VAL A 62 5.61 -8.28 -9.53
CA VAL A 62 6.53 -7.20 -9.97
C VAL A 62 6.33 -5.93 -9.13
N ASN A 63 5.08 -5.57 -8.83
CA ASN A 63 4.80 -4.38 -8.03
C ASN A 63 5.37 -4.50 -6.62
N GLY A 64 5.19 -5.64 -5.97
CA GLY A 64 5.77 -5.90 -4.64
C GLY A 64 7.29 -5.83 -4.65
N ILE A 65 7.96 -6.35 -5.69
CA ILE A 65 9.42 -6.28 -5.86
C ILE A 65 9.86 -4.81 -6.01
N ASN A 66 9.24 -4.06 -6.92
CA ASN A 66 9.60 -2.67 -7.18
C ASN A 66 9.30 -1.76 -5.97
N LYS A 67 8.20 -2.02 -5.26
CA LYS A 67 7.87 -1.31 -4.02
C LYS A 67 8.87 -1.61 -2.90
N ALA A 68 9.31 -2.85 -2.75
CA ALA A 68 10.35 -3.21 -1.79
C ALA A 68 11.69 -2.55 -2.14
N ALA A 69 12.05 -2.50 -3.41
CA ALA A 69 13.24 -1.78 -3.86
C ALA A 69 13.15 -0.27 -3.57
N GLY A 70 12.00 0.35 -3.89
CA GLY A 70 11.75 1.77 -3.57
C GLY A 70 11.85 2.04 -2.08
N GLU A 71 11.26 1.20 -1.23
CA GLU A 71 11.37 1.30 0.23
C GLU A 71 12.83 1.24 0.69
N ASN A 72 13.59 0.26 0.21
CA ASN A 72 15.00 0.10 0.58
C ASN A 72 15.85 1.32 0.17
N TYR A 73 15.56 1.98 -0.95
CA TYR A 73 16.22 3.24 -1.31
C TYR A 73 15.93 4.33 -0.28
N HIS A 74 14.70 4.48 0.19
CA HIS A 74 14.37 5.49 1.22
C HIS A 74 15.15 5.25 2.52
N LEU A 75 15.24 3.99 2.97
CA LEU A 75 16.00 3.63 4.16
C LEU A 75 17.50 3.83 3.98
N LEU A 76 18.04 3.44 2.82
CA LEU A 76 19.45 3.68 2.47
C LEU A 76 19.78 5.15 2.49
N TYR A 77 18.96 6.00 1.84
CA TYR A 77 19.19 7.45 1.78
C TYR A 77 19.09 8.12 3.15
N ASN A 78 18.22 7.60 4.02
CA ASN A 78 18.19 8.02 5.42
C ASN A 78 19.51 7.70 6.12
N ASN A 79 19.95 6.43 6.04
CA ASN A 79 21.08 5.94 6.80
C ASN A 79 22.43 6.47 6.30
N VAL A 80 22.58 6.65 4.98
CA VAL A 80 23.87 7.01 4.35
C VAL A 80 23.98 8.51 4.09
N PHE A 81 22.90 9.14 3.64
CA PHE A 81 22.91 10.54 3.22
C PHE A 81 22.17 11.48 4.16
N GLY A 82 21.57 10.97 5.23
CA GLY A 82 20.83 11.77 6.21
C GLY A 82 19.53 12.39 5.69
N ILE A 83 19.00 11.89 4.56
CA ILE A 83 17.68 12.30 4.07
C ILE A 83 16.62 11.75 5.02
N ARG A 84 15.83 12.63 5.64
CA ARG A 84 14.76 12.22 6.56
C ARG A 84 13.68 11.44 5.81
N ALA A 85 13.72 10.12 5.88
CA ALA A 85 12.78 9.26 5.17
C ALA A 85 12.27 8.13 6.07
N CYS A 86 11.02 7.69 5.82
CA CYS A 86 10.44 6.51 6.43
C CYS A 86 9.44 5.87 5.46
N SER A 87 9.01 4.63 5.73
CA SER A 87 8.05 3.90 4.91
C SER A 87 6.80 3.55 5.70
N LEU A 88 5.63 3.75 5.09
CA LEU A 88 4.35 3.25 5.59
C LEU A 88 3.84 2.13 4.68
N ARG A 89 3.83 0.90 5.16
CA ARG A 89 3.31 -0.27 4.44
C ARG A 89 1.79 -0.35 4.61
N LEU A 90 1.08 0.22 3.64
CA LEU A 90 -0.37 0.29 3.67
C LEU A 90 -1.01 -1.06 3.34
N THR A 91 -2.12 -1.38 4.01
CA THR A 91 -3.02 -2.46 3.65
C THR A 91 -3.98 -2.03 2.52
N ASN A 92 -5.25 -2.42 2.54
CA ASN A 92 -6.19 -2.01 1.51
C ASN A 92 -6.85 -0.69 1.90
N VAL A 93 -6.32 0.40 1.36
CA VAL A 93 -6.90 1.73 1.58
C VAL A 93 -8.22 1.86 0.80
N TYR A 94 -9.26 2.36 1.46
CA TYR A 94 -10.57 2.60 0.86
C TYR A 94 -11.16 3.92 1.36
N GLY A 95 -12.12 4.45 0.64
CA GLY A 95 -12.84 5.66 1.07
C GLY A 95 -13.28 6.56 -0.10
N PRO A 96 -13.80 7.75 0.22
CA PRO A 96 -14.25 8.73 -0.76
C PRO A 96 -13.20 9.04 -1.83
N ARG A 97 -13.67 9.32 -3.05
CA ARG A 97 -12.85 9.63 -4.23
C ARG A 97 -12.04 8.44 -4.76
N GLN A 98 -12.25 7.23 -4.25
CA GLN A 98 -11.66 6.03 -4.85
C GLN A 98 -12.17 5.84 -6.27
N LEU A 99 -11.29 5.49 -7.20
CA LEU A 99 -11.67 5.21 -8.57
C LEU A 99 -12.48 3.90 -8.65
N ILE A 100 -13.75 4.01 -9.06
CA ILE A 100 -14.67 2.87 -9.19
C ILE A 100 -14.96 2.48 -10.64
N ARG A 101 -14.34 3.14 -11.64
CA ARG A 101 -14.64 2.92 -13.08
C ARG A 101 -14.29 1.53 -13.58
N HIS A 102 -13.29 0.86 -12.96
CA HIS A 102 -12.81 -0.45 -13.39
C HIS A 102 -12.17 -1.18 -12.20
N ASN A 103 -11.98 -2.50 -12.36
CA ASN A 103 -11.42 -3.39 -11.34
C ASN A 103 -9.87 -3.38 -11.24
N ARG A 104 -9.17 -2.46 -11.93
CA ARG A 104 -7.70 -2.44 -11.99
C ARG A 104 -7.04 -1.89 -10.72
N GLN A 105 -7.73 -1.03 -9.99
CA GLN A 105 -7.20 -0.38 -8.78
C GLN A 105 -7.96 -0.83 -7.53
N GLY A 106 -7.71 -2.08 -7.13
CA GLY A 106 -8.34 -2.66 -5.96
C GLY A 106 -9.78 -3.13 -6.21
N PHE A 107 -10.15 -4.19 -5.53
CA PHE A 107 -11.43 -4.85 -5.74
C PHE A 107 -12.60 -4.14 -5.01
N ILE A 108 -12.30 -3.41 -3.91
CA ILE A 108 -13.36 -2.82 -3.07
C ILE A 108 -14.17 -1.76 -3.84
N GLY A 109 -13.48 -0.85 -4.55
CA GLY A 109 -14.17 0.17 -5.37
C GLY A 109 -15.00 -0.46 -6.49
N TRP A 110 -14.54 -1.58 -7.03
CA TRP A 110 -15.30 -2.34 -8.03
C TRP A 110 -16.54 -3.01 -7.42
N PHE A 111 -16.43 -3.61 -6.25
CA PHE A 111 -17.54 -4.22 -5.54
C PHE A 111 -18.60 -3.18 -5.16
N VAL A 112 -18.18 -2.03 -4.63
CA VAL A 112 -19.08 -0.90 -4.36
C VAL A 112 -19.83 -0.48 -5.62
N ARG A 113 -19.15 -0.36 -6.75
CA ARG A 113 -19.81 -0.03 -8.02
C ARG A 113 -20.84 -1.07 -8.43
N LEU A 114 -20.48 -2.35 -8.37
CA LEU A 114 -21.41 -3.43 -8.75
C LEU A 114 -22.64 -3.43 -7.85
N ALA A 115 -22.49 -3.21 -6.55
CA ALA A 115 -23.60 -3.11 -5.62
C ALA A 115 -24.51 -1.91 -5.95
N LEU A 116 -23.95 -0.74 -6.20
CA LEU A 116 -24.72 0.46 -6.59
C LEU A 116 -25.44 0.33 -7.95
N GLU A 117 -24.93 -0.50 -8.85
CA GLU A 117 -25.53 -0.78 -10.17
C GLU A 117 -26.48 -2.00 -10.14
N ASP A 118 -26.77 -2.57 -8.96
CA ASP A 118 -27.58 -3.80 -8.77
C ASP A 118 -27.06 -4.96 -9.66
N ARG A 119 -25.74 -5.14 -9.68
CA ARG A 119 -25.05 -6.14 -10.50
C ARG A 119 -24.41 -7.21 -9.64
N GLU A 120 -24.31 -8.40 -10.19
CA GLU A 120 -23.68 -9.54 -9.53
C GLU A 120 -22.22 -9.26 -9.15
N VAL A 121 -21.88 -9.53 -7.87
CA VAL A 121 -20.52 -9.47 -7.35
C VAL A 121 -19.92 -10.87 -7.38
N GLN A 122 -18.93 -11.07 -8.25
CA GLN A 122 -18.24 -12.35 -8.36
C GLN A 122 -17.17 -12.49 -7.28
N VAL A 123 -17.36 -13.42 -6.35
CA VAL A 123 -16.39 -13.80 -5.32
C VAL A 123 -15.68 -15.07 -5.77
N TYR A 124 -14.33 -15.02 -5.84
CA TYR A 124 -13.54 -16.18 -6.20
C TYR A 124 -13.30 -17.09 -4.98
N GLY A 125 -13.43 -18.41 -5.20
CA GLY A 125 -13.30 -19.39 -4.13
C GLY A 125 -14.54 -19.39 -3.20
N ASP A 126 -14.32 -19.68 -1.93
CA ASP A 126 -15.38 -19.74 -0.89
C ASP A 126 -15.63 -18.41 -0.19
N GLY A 127 -14.90 -17.34 -0.55
CA GLY A 127 -15.02 -16.03 0.08
C GLY A 127 -14.39 -15.91 1.46
N SER A 128 -13.66 -16.92 1.93
CA SER A 128 -13.00 -16.93 3.25
C SER A 128 -11.71 -16.11 3.29
N GLN A 129 -11.24 -15.62 2.14
CA GLN A 129 -10.01 -14.82 2.07
C GLN A 129 -10.13 -13.56 2.92
N ILE A 130 -9.26 -13.45 3.90
CA ILE A 130 -9.21 -12.30 4.81
C ILE A 130 -8.43 -11.15 4.18
N ARG A 131 -8.95 -9.94 4.39
CA ARG A 131 -8.27 -8.67 4.08
C ARG A 131 -8.35 -7.75 5.28
N ASP A 132 -7.34 -6.93 5.41
CA ASP A 132 -7.32 -5.81 6.32
C ASP A 132 -7.55 -4.52 5.51
N PHE A 133 -8.44 -3.67 6.00
CA PHE A 133 -8.83 -2.41 5.35
C PHE A 133 -8.49 -1.23 6.25
N VAL A 134 -8.00 -0.16 5.65
CA VAL A 134 -7.76 1.12 6.34
C VAL A 134 -8.52 2.24 5.64
N TYR A 135 -9.24 3.03 6.41
CA TYR A 135 -9.97 4.17 5.86
C TYR A 135 -8.99 5.25 5.39
N VAL A 136 -9.34 5.95 4.31
CA VAL A 136 -8.42 6.89 3.66
C VAL A 136 -7.98 8.03 4.59
N ASP A 137 -8.85 8.51 5.47
CA ASP A 137 -8.48 9.58 6.41
C ASP A 137 -7.51 9.08 7.48
N ASP A 138 -7.65 7.82 7.95
CA ASP A 138 -6.69 7.21 8.87
C ASP A 138 -5.32 7.01 8.20
N ALA A 139 -5.33 6.60 6.94
CA ALA A 139 -4.09 6.51 6.16
C ALA A 139 -3.45 7.90 5.99
N ALA A 140 -4.24 8.94 5.69
CA ALA A 140 -3.75 10.31 5.57
C ALA A 140 -3.19 10.83 6.89
N ASP A 141 -3.87 10.58 8.02
CA ASP A 141 -3.37 10.96 9.36
C ASP A 141 -2.05 10.25 9.67
N ALA A 142 -1.90 8.96 9.32
CA ALA A 142 -0.63 8.25 9.47
C ALA A 142 0.51 8.91 8.69
N PHE A 143 0.27 9.36 7.45
CA PHE A 143 1.25 10.11 6.66
C PHE A 143 1.62 11.44 7.31
N LEU A 144 0.64 12.20 7.82
CA LEU A 144 0.87 13.49 8.47
C LEU A 144 1.68 13.31 9.76
N ARG A 145 1.34 12.32 10.58
CA ARG A 145 2.08 11.99 11.81
C ARG A 145 3.52 11.56 11.51
N ALA A 146 3.70 10.66 10.56
CA ALA A 146 5.03 10.22 10.15
C ALA A 146 5.86 11.38 9.59
N GLY A 147 5.23 12.28 8.81
CA GLY A 147 5.88 13.48 8.27
C GLY A 147 6.30 14.47 9.34
N ALA A 148 5.53 14.62 10.42
CA ALA A 148 5.80 15.52 11.51
C ALA A 148 6.80 14.96 12.57
N SER A 149 7.01 13.65 12.59
CA SER A 149 7.78 12.96 13.64
C SER A 149 9.21 12.64 13.21
N GLU A 150 10.19 13.16 13.92
CA GLU A 150 11.62 12.82 13.69
C GLU A 150 11.94 11.37 14.11
N VAL A 151 11.19 10.80 15.07
CA VAL A 151 11.38 9.42 15.53
C VAL A 151 11.08 8.40 14.43
N CYS A 152 10.26 8.78 13.44
CA CYS A 152 9.93 7.90 12.32
C CYS A 152 11.07 7.79 11.28
N ASN A 153 12.11 8.61 11.34
CA ASN A 153 13.19 8.58 10.35
C ASN A 153 13.92 7.23 10.37
N GLY A 154 14.11 6.65 9.20
CA GLY A 154 14.71 5.32 9.03
C GLY A 154 13.78 4.16 9.41
N GLY A 155 12.55 4.43 9.85
CA GLY A 155 11.59 3.43 10.26
C GLY A 155 10.70 2.91 9.12
N ILE A 156 10.16 1.71 9.35
CA ILE A 156 9.11 1.08 8.57
C ILE A 156 7.93 0.85 9.50
N PHE A 157 6.72 1.12 9.04
CA PHE A 157 5.51 0.97 9.85
C PHE A 157 4.39 0.34 9.01
N ASN A 158 3.75 -0.70 9.56
CA ASN A 158 2.52 -1.23 8.99
C ASN A 158 1.35 -0.30 9.33
N VAL A 159 0.51 -0.01 8.35
CA VAL A 159 -0.70 0.79 8.52
C VAL A 159 -1.90 0.00 8.03
N GLY A 160 -2.73 -0.43 8.95
CA GLY A 160 -3.93 -1.23 8.72
C GLY A 160 -5.05 -0.85 9.68
N GLY A 161 -6.24 -1.43 9.48
CA GLY A 161 -7.44 -1.18 10.26
C GLY A 161 -7.60 -2.09 11.48
N ALA A 162 -6.70 -3.04 11.69
CA ALA A 162 -6.70 -4.03 12.78
C ALA A 162 -7.96 -4.93 12.86
N GLN A 163 -8.84 -4.89 11.86
CA GLN A 163 -10.02 -5.76 11.79
C GLN A 163 -9.98 -6.65 10.55
N PRO A 164 -9.67 -7.94 10.70
CA PRO A 164 -9.68 -8.88 9.59
C PRO A 164 -11.11 -9.05 9.08
N THR A 165 -11.33 -8.79 7.79
CA THR A 165 -12.64 -8.91 7.13
C THR A 165 -12.55 -9.93 6.00
N SER A 166 -13.43 -10.91 5.96
CA SER A 166 -13.49 -11.84 4.82
C SER A 166 -14.14 -11.18 3.61
N HIS A 167 -13.86 -11.70 2.42
CA HIS A 167 -14.58 -11.24 1.21
C HIS A 167 -16.09 -11.46 1.31
N ARG A 168 -16.53 -12.56 1.97
CA ARG A 168 -17.94 -12.84 2.21
C ARG A 168 -18.59 -11.78 3.09
N ASP A 169 -17.95 -11.43 4.22
CA ASP A 169 -18.47 -10.41 5.14
C ASP A 169 -18.52 -9.04 4.46
N LEU A 170 -17.50 -8.71 3.67
CA LEU A 170 -17.47 -7.46 2.90
C LEU A 170 -18.65 -7.39 1.92
N VAL A 171 -18.92 -8.48 1.17
CA VAL A 171 -20.03 -8.50 0.21
C VAL A 171 -21.35 -8.39 0.94
N SER A 172 -21.55 -9.10 2.08
CA SER A 172 -22.76 -8.98 2.90
C SER A 172 -22.99 -7.54 3.35
N LEU A 173 -21.95 -6.87 3.88
CA LEU A 173 -22.02 -5.45 4.27
C LEU A 173 -22.39 -4.54 3.10
N LEU A 174 -21.86 -4.79 1.90
CA LEU A 174 -22.18 -3.99 0.72
C LEU A 174 -23.63 -4.16 0.27
N ILE A 175 -24.18 -5.38 0.36
CA ILE A 175 -25.58 -5.67 0.04
C ILE A 175 -26.51 -5.01 1.06
N ASP A 176 -26.16 -5.01 2.34
CA ASP A 176 -26.97 -4.43 3.41
C ASP A 176 -27.06 -2.89 3.33
N VAL A 177 -26.10 -2.24 2.66
CA VAL A 177 -25.97 -0.77 2.60
C VAL A 177 -26.38 -0.21 1.24
N ALA A 178 -26.42 -1.03 0.18
CA ALA A 178 -26.77 -0.59 -1.18
C ALA A 178 -28.28 -0.59 -1.39
#